data_c6eb167b3b73a80e4e08d5bfdf0df3ab
#
_entry.id   c6eb167b3b73a80e4e08d5bfdf0df3ab
#
_cell.length_a   1.000
_cell.length_b   1.000
_cell.length_c   1.000
_cell.angle_alpha   90.00
_cell.angle_beta   90.00
_cell.angle_gamma   90.00
#
_symmetry.space_group_name_H-M   'P 1'
#
loop_
_entity.id
_entity.type
_entity.pdbx_description
1 polymer ?
#
loop_
_entity_poly.entity_id
_entity_poly.type
_entity_poly.pdbx_seq_one_letter_code
_entity_poly.pdbx_strand_id
1 'polypeptide(L)'
;MIVLSPNRYLAVLAGVLASAMVVAGCSSRIEKGENKAHDIPSTQLKQWSELHAGPYEIPERALRSYAYAAAAMGKAQPGCGLGWSTLAAIGDISSDHGSASSGIITGEGIVVPALRNLTQANPAHAKPAADTDAGKYDGNETIDVTMGPMQILPSRWEQFATDADNDGRADPDNYDDATLTAARFLCAAGGNLRNGEGWANAVSQFNRTPGFVEKVHAKAMTYGR
;
A
#
# COMPACT_ATOMS: atom_id res chain seq x y z
N MET A 1 19.90 -91.40 13.83
CA MET A 1 19.10 -92.35 13.03
C MET A 1 18.43 -91.50 11.95
N ILE A 2 19.09 -91.47 10.79
CA ILE A 2 18.57 -91.93 9.53
C ILE A 2 17.40 -91.00 9.03
N VAL A 3 17.26 -90.36 7.88
CA VAL A 3 17.91 -90.51 6.53
C VAL A 3 17.46 -89.33 5.69
N LEU A 4 18.34 -88.74 4.99
CA LEU A 4 18.44 -88.31 3.63
C LEU A 4 17.13 -88.12 2.80
N SER A 5 16.95 -86.96 2.19
CA SER A 5 17.29 -86.59 0.76
C SER A 5 16.11 -86.70 -0.23
N PRO A 6 16.21 -86.21 -1.44
CA PRO A 6 16.56 -84.89 -1.98
C PRO A 6 15.59 -84.38 -3.09
N ASN A 7 15.90 -83.25 -3.65
CA ASN A 7 15.66 -82.87 -5.05
C ASN A 7 14.25 -82.36 -5.53
N ARG A 8 14.14 -81.15 -6.03
CA ARG A 8 14.30 -80.86 -7.46
C ARG A 8 14.05 -79.35 -7.74
N TYR A 9 14.90 -78.88 -8.56
CA TYR A 9 14.90 -77.60 -9.20
C TYR A 9 13.54 -77.24 -9.84
N LEU A 10 13.15 -75.94 -9.73
CA LEU A 10 12.62 -75.23 -10.85
C LEU A 10 12.91 -73.71 -10.67
N ALA A 11 13.71 -73.21 -11.55
CA ALA A 11 14.02 -71.76 -11.67
C ALA A 11 12.76 -71.07 -12.25
N VAL A 12 12.30 -70.02 -11.57
CA VAL A 12 11.42 -69.04 -12.20
C VAL A 12 12.06 -67.67 -12.02
N LEU A 13 12.59 -67.17 -13.08
CA LEU A 13 12.98 -65.79 -13.30
C LEU A 13 11.74 -64.93 -13.17
N ALA A 14 11.62 -64.10 -12.15
CA ALA A 14 10.65 -63.03 -12.11
C ALA A 14 11.42 -61.72 -11.86
N GLY A 15 11.36 -60.88 -12.83
CA GLY A 15 12.09 -59.61 -12.89
C GLY A 15 11.75 -58.64 -11.74
N VAL A 16 12.79 -58.11 -11.18
CA VAL A 16 12.68 -56.96 -10.23
C VAL A 16 12.43 -55.70 -11.08
N LEU A 17 11.19 -55.31 -11.18
CA LEU A 17 10.82 -53.95 -11.60
C LEU A 17 11.14 -53.00 -10.47
N ALA A 18 12.30 -52.33 -10.57
CA ALA A 18 12.65 -51.22 -9.70
C ALA A 18 11.74 -50.03 -10.05
N SER A 19 10.68 -49.86 -9.28
CA SER A 19 9.86 -48.65 -9.33
C SER A 19 10.67 -47.53 -8.67
N ALA A 20 11.33 -46.73 -9.50
CA ALA A 20 11.91 -45.45 -9.04
C ALA A 20 10.76 -44.53 -8.62
N MET A 21 10.50 -44.40 -7.33
CA MET A 21 9.68 -43.33 -6.78
C MET A 21 10.46 -42.03 -6.99
N VAL A 22 10.04 -41.25 -8.00
CA VAL A 22 10.41 -39.86 -8.12
C VAL A 22 9.70 -39.14 -6.99
N VAL A 23 10.44 -38.89 -5.90
CA VAL A 23 10.02 -37.94 -4.87
C VAL A 23 10.12 -36.56 -5.52
N ALA A 24 8.98 -36.08 -6.06
CA ALA A 24 8.84 -34.69 -6.44
C ALA A 24 8.92 -33.87 -5.14
N GLY A 25 10.12 -33.43 -4.80
CA GLY A 25 10.35 -32.44 -3.78
C GLY A 25 9.63 -31.15 -4.20
N CYS A 26 8.52 -30.83 -3.54
CA CYS A 26 7.98 -29.48 -3.55
C CYS A 26 9.01 -28.57 -2.85
N SER A 27 10.00 -28.14 -3.63
CA SER A 27 10.73 -26.92 -3.30
C SER A 27 9.75 -25.78 -3.45
N SER A 28 9.11 -25.39 -2.38
CA SER A 28 8.45 -24.10 -2.29
C SER A 28 9.55 -23.03 -2.41
N ARG A 29 9.87 -22.69 -3.68
CA ARG A 29 10.63 -21.50 -3.98
C ARG A 29 9.81 -20.35 -3.43
N ILE A 30 10.28 -19.76 -2.34
CA ILE A 30 9.81 -18.44 -1.91
C ILE A 30 10.25 -17.51 -3.03
N GLU A 31 9.38 -17.32 -4.00
CA GLU A 31 9.54 -16.26 -4.97
C GLU A 31 9.54 -14.96 -4.15
N LYS A 32 10.65 -14.25 -4.21
CA LYS A 32 10.72 -12.84 -3.78
C LYS A 32 9.50 -12.18 -4.40
N GLY A 33 8.62 -11.65 -3.54
CA GLY A 33 7.34 -11.11 -3.97
C GLY A 33 7.56 -10.06 -5.05
N GLU A 34 7.35 -10.45 -6.29
CA GLU A 34 7.08 -9.53 -7.36
C GLU A 34 5.86 -8.72 -6.95
N ASN A 35 5.99 -7.42 -7.05
CA ASN A 35 4.99 -6.47 -6.65
C ASN A 35 3.76 -6.65 -7.55
N LYS A 36 2.82 -7.54 -7.15
CA LYS A 36 1.62 -7.90 -7.93
C LYS A 36 0.66 -6.73 -8.20
N ALA A 37 1.04 -5.53 -7.78
CA ALA A 37 0.34 -4.30 -8.10
C ALA A 37 0.35 -3.97 -9.62
N HIS A 38 1.33 -4.47 -10.36
CA HIS A 38 1.46 -4.21 -11.80
C HIS A 38 0.40 -4.83 -12.71
N ASP A 39 -0.40 -5.78 -12.20
CA ASP A 39 -1.44 -6.44 -13.01
C ASP A 39 -2.75 -5.63 -13.11
N ILE A 40 -2.79 -4.40 -12.59
CA ILE A 40 -3.95 -3.53 -12.78
C ILE A 40 -3.79 -2.82 -14.12
N PRO A 41 -4.72 -3.00 -15.07
CA PRO A 41 -4.59 -2.37 -16.38
C PRO A 41 -4.56 -0.85 -16.23
N SER A 42 -3.40 -0.23 -16.44
CA SER A 42 -3.19 1.23 -16.30
C SER A 42 -4.15 2.02 -17.20
N THR A 43 -4.50 1.47 -18.37
CA THR A 43 -5.47 2.06 -19.29
C THR A 43 -6.88 2.13 -18.71
N GLN A 44 -7.33 1.12 -17.96
CA GLN A 44 -8.65 1.13 -17.32
C GLN A 44 -8.73 2.16 -16.19
N LEU A 45 -7.67 2.25 -15.38
CA LEU A 45 -7.59 3.26 -14.32
C LEU A 45 -7.56 4.67 -14.89
N LYS A 46 -6.83 4.89 -15.97
CA LYS A 46 -6.76 6.17 -16.65
C LYS A 46 -8.14 6.57 -17.20
N GLN A 47 -8.80 5.70 -17.94
CA GLN A 47 -10.14 5.97 -18.48
C GLN A 47 -11.16 6.26 -17.37
N TRP A 48 -11.10 5.49 -16.28
CA TRP A 48 -11.98 5.69 -15.14
C TRP A 48 -11.71 7.05 -14.47
N SER A 49 -10.45 7.41 -14.23
CA SER A 49 -10.11 8.69 -13.60
C SER A 49 -10.46 9.90 -14.49
N GLU A 50 -10.27 9.81 -15.80
CA GLU A 50 -10.67 10.84 -16.74
C GLU A 50 -12.18 11.11 -16.72
N LEU A 51 -13.01 10.06 -16.61
CA LEU A 51 -14.46 10.18 -16.55
C LEU A 51 -14.98 10.75 -15.22
N HIS A 52 -14.26 10.50 -14.13
CA HIS A 52 -14.74 10.80 -12.78
C HIS A 52 -14.06 12.03 -12.13
N ALA A 53 -12.96 12.51 -12.69
CA ALA A 53 -12.24 13.67 -12.15
C ALA A 53 -13.10 14.92 -12.02
N GLY A 54 -13.82 15.28 -13.08
CA GLY A 54 -14.74 16.43 -13.06
C GLY A 54 -15.88 16.30 -12.05
N PRO A 55 -16.67 15.21 -12.09
CA PRO A 55 -17.75 14.97 -11.14
C PRO A 55 -17.35 14.98 -9.66
N TYR A 56 -16.13 14.57 -9.34
CA TYR A 56 -15.63 14.57 -7.96
C TYR A 56 -14.80 15.81 -7.61
N GLU A 57 -14.51 16.68 -8.57
CA GLU A 57 -13.62 17.84 -8.41
C GLU A 57 -12.23 17.45 -7.90
N ILE A 58 -11.73 16.29 -8.37
CA ILE A 58 -10.41 15.76 -8.02
C ILE A 58 -9.51 15.84 -9.26
N PRO A 59 -8.28 16.35 -9.18
CA PRO A 59 -7.35 16.28 -10.31
C PRO A 59 -7.20 14.83 -10.80
N GLU A 60 -7.28 14.63 -12.13
CA GLU A 60 -7.28 13.28 -12.73
C GLU A 60 -6.09 12.43 -12.23
N ARG A 61 -4.91 13.04 -12.18
CA ARG A 61 -3.69 12.34 -11.76
C ARG A 61 -3.75 11.86 -10.31
N ALA A 62 -4.32 12.68 -9.41
CA ALA A 62 -4.55 12.31 -8.02
C ALA A 62 -5.60 11.19 -7.90
N LEU A 63 -6.73 11.33 -8.61
CA LEU A 63 -7.80 10.34 -8.58
C LEU A 63 -7.32 8.96 -9.06
N ARG A 64 -6.49 8.94 -10.10
CA ARG A 64 -5.87 7.71 -10.61
C ARG A 64 -4.98 7.03 -9.57
N SER A 65 -4.17 7.80 -8.84
CA SER A 65 -3.31 7.27 -7.77
C SER A 65 -4.13 6.69 -6.61
N TYR A 66 -5.22 7.33 -6.21
CA TYR A 66 -6.13 6.78 -5.17
C TYR A 66 -6.76 5.46 -5.61
N ALA A 67 -7.26 5.39 -6.84
CA ALA A 67 -7.85 4.19 -7.38
C ALA A 67 -6.83 3.05 -7.52
N TYR A 68 -5.62 3.36 -7.99
CA TYR A 68 -4.52 2.42 -8.08
C TYR A 68 -4.15 1.84 -6.71
N ALA A 69 -3.92 2.68 -5.72
CA ALA A 69 -3.52 2.25 -4.39
C ALA A 69 -4.61 1.37 -3.71
N ALA A 70 -5.88 1.75 -3.84
CA ALA A 70 -6.98 0.93 -3.32
C ALA A 70 -7.06 -0.43 -4.01
N ALA A 71 -6.91 -0.47 -5.34
CA ALA A 71 -6.93 -1.72 -6.10
C ALA A 71 -5.70 -2.60 -5.80
N ALA A 72 -4.51 -2.01 -5.65
CA ALA A 72 -3.28 -2.70 -5.26
C ALA A 72 -3.43 -3.35 -3.88
N MET A 73 -3.95 -2.61 -2.89
CA MET A 73 -4.22 -3.15 -1.56
C MET A 73 -5.33 -4.19 -1.58
N GLY A 74 -6.35 -4.05 -2.42
CA GLY A 74 -7.39 -5.06 -2.62
C GLY A 74 -6.85 -6.41 -3.09
N LYS A 75 -5.78 -6.41 -3.89
CA LYS A 75 -5.06 -7.62 -4.32
C LYS A 75 -4.08 -8.13 -3.25
N ALA A 76 -3.28 -7.23 -2.66
CA ALA A 76 -2.24 -7.60 -1.72
C ALA A 76 -2.78 -8.02 -0.34
N GLN A 77 -3.84 -7.33 0.14
CA GLN A 77 -4.46 -7.53 1.44
C GLN A 77 -6.00 -7.46 1.34
N PRO A 78 -6.65 -8.45 0.73
CA PRO A 78 -8.10 -8.41 0.48
C PRO A 78 -8.95 -8.29 1.76
N GLY A 79 -8.39 -8.69 2.91
CA GLY A 79 -9.02 -8.52 4.23
C GLY A 79 -9.11 -7.08 4.70
N CYS A 80 -8.26 -6.18 4.20
CA CYS A 80 -8.23 -4.77 4.59
C CYS A 80 -9.50 -4.01 4.16
N GLY A 81 -9.88 -4.12 2.89
CA GLY A 81 -11.09 -3.49 2.36
C GLY A 81 -11.03 -1.97 2.28
N LEU A 82 -9.84 -1.38 2.11
CA LEU A 82 -9.64 0.05 1.91
C LEU A 82 -10.26 0.50 0.59
N GLY A 83 -11.15 1.51 0.64
CA GLY A 83 -11.72 2.15 -0.55
C GLY A 83 -10.91 3.37 -1.01
N TRP A 84 -10.91 3.64 -2.33
CA TRP A 84 -10.28 4.82 -2.91
C TRP A 84 -10.82 6.14 -2.34
N SER A 85 -12.11 6.18 -1.98
CA SER A 85 -12.76 7.37 -1.40
C SER A 85 -12.16 7.79 -0.05
N THR A 86 -11.67 6.83 0.75
CA THR A 86 -10.93 7.13 1.99
C THR A 86 -9.60 7.80 1.69
N LEU A 87 -8.85 7.29 0.70
CA LEU A 87 -7.58 7.90 0.29
C LEU A 87 -7.78 9.29 -0.30
N ALA A 88 -8.80 9.47 -1.14
CA ALA A 88 -9.16 10.75 -1.72
C ALA A 88 -9.55 11.77 -0.63
N ALA A 89 -10.34 11.36 0.36
CA ALA A 89 -10.71 12.24 1.46
C ALA A 89 -9.51 12.65 2.32
N ILE A 90 -8.55 11.74 2.55
CA ILE A 90 -7.30 12.07 3.22
C ILE A 90 -6.49 13.05 2.39
N GLY A 91 -6.34 12.84 1.08
CA GLY A 91 -5.62 13.74 0.18
C GLY A 91 -6.23 15.12 0.08
N ASP A 92 -7.56 15.22 0.03
CA ASP A 92 -8.30 16.48 0.09
C ASP A 92 -7.96 17.29 1.36
N ILE A 93 -8.16 16.69 2.52
CA ILE A 93 -7.99 17.36 3.81
C ILE A 93 -6.50 17.67 4.09
N SER A 94 -5.61 16.82 3.60
CA SER A 94 -4.18 16.94 3.86
C SER A 94 -3.49 17.99 3.00
N SER A 95 -3.92 18.14 1.72
CA SER A 95 -3.19 18.97 0.76
C SER A 95 -4.07 19.57 -0.36
N ASP A 96 -5.39 19.51 -0.22
CA ASP A 96 -6.29 19.90 -1.31
C ASP A 96 -5.91 19.19 -2.62
N HIS A 97 -5.79 17.86 -2.53
CA HIS A 97 -5.33 17.01 -3.63
C HIS A 97 -3.99 17.43 -4.25
N GLY A 98 -3.08 17.97 -3.44
CA GLY A 98 -1.76 18.42 -3.89
C GLY A 98 -1.72 19.86 -4.40
N SER A 99 -2.85 20.59 -4.41
CA SER A 99 -2.92 21.98 -4.89
C SER A 99 -2.62 23.02 -3.79
N ALA A 100 -2.56 22.61 -2.53
CA ALA A 100 -2.18 23.50 -1.44
C ALA A 100 -0.86 24.21 -1.73
N SER A 101 -0.72 25.45 -1.26
CA SER A 101 0.45 26.29 -1.52
C SER A 101 0.79 26.49 -3.01
N SER A 102 -0.23 26.51 -3.88
CA SER A 102 -0.10 26.59 -5.33
C SER A 102 0.63 25.38 -5.94
N GLY A 103 0.53 24.23 -5.32
CA GLY A 103 1.08 22.97 -5.83
C GLY A 103 0.43 22.57 -7.15
N ILE A 104 1.25 21.99 -8.02
CA ILE A 104 0.80 21.36 -9.27
C ILE A 104 1.31 19.91 -9.30
N ILE A 105 0.54 19.04 -9.93
CA ILE A 105 0.95 17.64 -10.14
C ILE A 105 1.48 17.51 -11.56
N THR A 106 2.74 17.09 -11.72
CA THR A 106 3.34 16.85 -13.03
C THR A 106 2.75 15.60 -13.70
N GLY A 107 3.06 15.39 -14.97
CA GLY A 107 2.66 14.17 -15.71
C GLY A 107 3.16 12.88 -15.04
N GLU A 108 4.35 12.93 -14.46
CA GLU A 108 4.99 11.83 -13.71
C GLU A 108 4.37 11.62 -12.33
N GLY A 109 3.55 12.56 -11.85
CA GLY A 109 2.89 12.47 -10.55
C GLY A 109 3.65 13.17 -9.41
N ILE A 110 4.69 13.92 -9.71
CA ILE A 110 5.41 14.70 -8.72
C ILE A 110 4.64 15.99 -8.40
N VAL A 111 4.51 16.31 -7.11
CA VAL A 111 3.91 17.57 -6.64
C VAL A 111 4.98 18.64 -6.49
N VAL A 112 4.81 19.75 -7.16
CA VAL A 112 5.78 20.86 -7.18
C VAL A 112 5.07 22.18 -6.86
N PRO A 113 5.58 22.96 -5.88
CA PRO A 113 6.70 22.67 -4.98
C PRO A 113 6.41 21.52 -4.01
N ALA A 114 7.45 20.92 -3.45
CA ALA A 114 7.31 19.89 -2.44
C ALA A 114 6.46 20.38 -1.24
N LEU A 115 5.44 19.64 -0.89
CA LEU A 115 4.52 20.02 0.19
C LEU A 115 5.06 19.55 1.54
N ARG A 116 5.21 20.49 2.47
CA ARG A 116 5.70 20.19 3.81
C ARG A 116 4.83 20.88 4.86
N ASN A 117 4.54 20.17 5.94
CA ASN A 117 3.94 20.73 7.14
C ASN A 117 2.58 21.43 6.97
N LEU A 118 1.74 20.94 6.05
CA LEU A 118 0.42 21.53 5.77
C LEU A 118 -0.63 21.16 6.84
N THR A 119 -0.52 19.99 7.44
CA THR A 119 -1.51 19.45 8.38
C THR A 119 -1.10 19.62 9.84
N GLN A 120 -0.39 20.66 10.18
CA GLN A 120 -0.16 20.95 11.59
C GLN A 120 -1.50 21.18 12.31
N ALA A 121 -1.82 20.26 13.20
CA ALA A 121 -2.77 20.54 14.26
C ALA A 121 -2.39 21.84 14.93
N ASN A 122 -3.40 22.69 15.16
CA ASN A 122 -3.27 23.96 15.87
C ASN A 122 -1.96 24.01 16.72
N PRO A 123 -0.98 24.84 16.35
CA PRO A 123 0.35 24.86 16.99
C PRO A 123 0.29 25.11 18.50
N ALA A 124 -0.84 25.65 19.02
CA ALA A 124 -1.04 25.87 20.43
C ALA A 124 -1.19 24.58 21.27
N HIS A 125 -1.45 23.42 20.65
CA HIS A 125 -1.75 22.19 21.38
C HIS A 125 -1.01 20.92 20.90
N ALA A 126 -0.28 20.98 19.79
CA ALA A 126 0.52 19.86 19.31
C ALA A 126 2.00 20.05 19.65
N LYS A 127 2.54 19.19 20.50
CA LYS A 127 4.00 19.09 20.66
C LYS A 127 4.56 18.61 19.33
N PRO A 128 5.51 19.33 18.71
CA PRO A 128 6.17 18.85 17.50
C PRO A 128 6.74 17.44 17.72
N ALA A 129 6.65 16.58 16.72
CA ALA A 129 7.32 15.30 16.76
C ALA A 129 8.84 15.55 16.81
N ALA A 130 9.56 14.79 17.64
CA ALA A 130 11.01 14.83 17.58
C ALA A 130 11.48 14.33 16.21
N ASP A 131 12.56 14.90 15.71
CA ASP A 131 13.20 14.45 14.48
C ASP A 131 13.56 12.95 14.58
N THR A 132 13.15 12.16 13.60
CA THR A 132 13.37 10.71 13.54
C THR A 132 14.25 10.28 12.37
N ASP A 133 14.57 11.16 11.41
CA ASP A 133 15.27 10.82 10.18
C ASP A 133 16.49 11.72 9.86
N ALA A 134 16.83 12.64 10.76
CA ALA A 134 17.89 13.64 10.57
C ALA A 134 17.67 14.50 9.31
N GLY A 135 16.42 14.84 9.03
CA GLY A 135 16.01 15.62 7.87
C GLY A 135 16.15 14.91 6.51
N LYS A 136 16.33 13.59 6.53
CA LYS A 136 16.56 12.79 5.31
C LYS A 136 15.45 12.91 4.29
N TYR A 137 14.20 12.88 4.73
CA TYR A 137 13.03 12.88 3.86
C TYR A 137 12.30 14.22 3.80
N ASP A 138 12.22 14.91 4.94
CA ASP A 138 11.47 16.16 5.06
C ASP A 138 12.34 17.43 4.97
N GLY A 139 13.67 17.29 5.10
CA GLY A 139 14.63 18.39 5.08
C GLY A 139 14.75 19.16 6.38
N ASN A 140 14.16 18.66 7.51
CA ASN A 140 14.18 19.34 8.81
C ASN A 140 14.90 18.49 9.87
N GLU A 141 16.11 18.89 10.25
CA GLU A 141 16.96 18.19 11.23
C GLU A 141 16.56 18.42 12.69
N THR A 142 15.46 19.12 12.96
CA THR A 142 15.06 19.51 14.31
C THR A 142 13.79 18.80 14.78
N ILE A 143 12.83 18.66 13.88
CA ILE A 143 11.52 18.06 14.13
C ILE A 143 11.04 17.34 12.87
N ASP A 144 10.30 16.25 13.03
CA ASP A 144 9.58 15.65 11.91
C ASP A 144 8.47 16.60 11.43
N VAL A 145 8.44 16.87 10.13
CA VAL A 145 7.32 17.55 9.46
C VAL A 145 6.65 16.61 8.47
N THR A 146 5.35 16.80 8.25
CA THR A 146 4.60 16.00 7.29
C THR A 146 4.99 16.33 5.85
N MET A 147 4.97 15.30 4.97
CA MET A 147 5.51 15.37 3.62
C MET A 147 4.51 14.95 2.55
N GLY A 148 4.63 15.60 1.41
CA GLY A 148 3.96 15.25 0.17
C GLY A 148 2.44 15.43 0.19
N PRO A 149 1.75 14.98 -0.86
CA PRO A 149 0.30 15.18 -0.99
C PRO A 149 -0.53 14.46 0.07
N MET A 150 -0.01 13.38 0.64
CA MET A 150 -0.68 12.65 1.72
C MET A 150 -0.26 13.08 3.12
N GLN A 151 0.68 14.02 3.25
CA GLN A 151 1.17 14.56 4.53
C GLN A 151 1.60 13.46 5.52
N ILE A 152 2.50 12.60 5.08
CA ILE A 152 3.03 11.47 5.85
C ILE A 152 4.26 11.92 6.66
N LEU A 153 4.37 11.50 7.93
CA LEU A 153 5.55 11.76 8.75
C LEU A 153 6.75 10.89 8.34
N PRO A 154 8.01 11.37 8.48
CA PRO A 154 9.23 10.61 8.20
C PRO A 154 9.24 9.20 8.81
N SER A 155 8.93 9.08 10.10
CA SER A 155 8.87 7.79 10.81
C SER A 155 7.89 6.78 10.22
N ARG A 156 6.79 7.26 9.61
CA ARG A 156 5.83 6.42 8.89
C ARG A 156 6.32 6.08 7.49
N TRP A 157 6.93 7.07 6.83
CA TRP A 157 7.55 6.87 5.53
C TRP A 157 8.58 5.75 5.58
N GLU A 158 9.49 5.78 6.55
CA GLU A 158 10.53 4.76 6.70
C GLU A 158 9.97 3.34 6.84
N GLN A 159 8.83 3.18 7.52
CA GLN A 159 8.21 1.86 7.75
C GLN A 159 7.39 1.34 6.57
N PHE A 160 6.74 2.23 5.82
CA PHE A 160 5.71 1.84 4.84
C PHE A 160 6.00 2.26 3.42
N ALA A 161 7.06 3.03 3.17
CA ALA A 161 7.42 3.54 1.85
C ALA A 161 7.46 2.44 0.80
N THR A 162 6.99 2.77 -0.38
CA THR A 162 6.99 1.88 -1.53
C THR A 162 7.11 2.69 -2.81
N ASP A 163 7.91 2.21 -3.72
CA ASP A 163 8.01 2.66 -5.10
C ASP A 163 6.80 2.08 -5.85
N ALA A 164 5.82 2.91 -6.13
CA ALA A 164 4.53 2.48 -6.72
C ALA A 164 4.50 2.67 -8.24
N ASP A 165 5.28 3.60 -8.77
CA ASP A 165 5.40 3.85 -10.21
C ASP A 165 6.61 3.12 -10.86
N ASN A 166 7.47 2.48 -10.03
CA ASN A 166 8.66 1.70 -10.40
C ASN A 166 9.73 2.52 -11.11
N ASP A 167 9.92 3.74 -10.69
CA ASP A 167 11.03 4.59 -11.13
C ASP A 167 12.38 4.22 -10.46
N GLY A 168 12.36 3.31 -9.48
CA GLY A 168 13.50 2.82 -8.70
C GLY A 168 13.69 3.53 -7.37
N ARG A 169 12.77 4.42 -6.98
CA ARG A 169 12.86 5.20 -5.75
C ARG A 169 11.48 5.46 -5.16
N ALA A 170 11.30 5.25 -3.86
CA ALA A 170 10.12 5.75 -3.18
C ALA A 170 10.31 7.25 -2.86
N ASP A 171 9.41 8.10 -3.36
CA ASP A 171 9.46 9.56 -3.21
C ASP A 171 8.19 10.08 -2.53
N PRO A 172 8.29 10.75 -1.35
CA PRO A 172 7.11 11.28 -0.65
C PRO A 172 6.38 12.38 -1.43
N ASP A 173 7.02 13.01 -2.41
CA ASP A 173 6.41 14.02 -3.27
C ASP A 173 5.80 13.43 -4.56
N ASN A 174 6.03 12.14 -4.81
CA ASN A 174 5.35 11.39 -5.86
C ASN A 174 3.98 10.92 -5.38
N TYR A 175 2.94 11.21 -6.16
CA TYR A 175 1.56 10.93 -5.78
C TYR A 175 1.24 9.44 -5.66
N ASP A 176 1.78 8.61 -6.55
CA ASP A 176 1.57 7.16 -6.52
C ASP A 176 2.22 6.52 -5.29
N ASP A 177 3.47 6.90 -5.02
CA ASP A 177 4.24 6.40 -3.87
C ASP A 177 3.62 6.83 -2.55
N ALA A 178 3.29 8.12 -2.43
CA ALA A 178 2.68 8.66 -1.22
C ALA A 178 1.31 8.02 -0.94
N THR A 179 0.50 7.81 -1.97
CA THR A 179 -0.84 7.24 -1.81
C THR A 179 -0.79 5.75 -1.48
N LEU A 180 0.08 4.96 -2.13
CA LEU A 180 0.22 3.55 -1.81
C LEU A 180 0.87 3.35 -0.44
N THR A 181 1.82 4.19 -0.06
CA THR A 181 2.41 4.20 1.29
C THR A 181 1.34 4.48 2.36
N ALA A 182 0.49 5.49 2.15
CA ALA A 182 -0.65 5.78 3.03
C ALA A 182 -1.62 4.59 3.14
N ALA A 183 -1.92 3.94 2.01
CA ALA A 183 -2.80 2.78 1.96
C ALA A 183 -2.26 1.59 2.76
N ARG A 184 -0.97 1.30 2.63
CA ARG A 184 -0.27 0.25 3.40
C ARG A 184 -0.33 0.52 4.91
N PHE A 185 -0.06 1.77 5.30
CA PHE A 185 -0.17 2.17 6.70
C PHE A 185 -1.60 2.00 7.23
N LEU A 186 -2.62 2.48 6.52
CA LEU A 186 -4.01 2.39 6.94
C LEU A 186 -4.45 0.93 7.13
N CYS A 187 -4.08 0.05 6.21
CA CYS A 187 -4.37 -1.39 6.32
C CYS A 187 -3.67 -2.04 7.52
N ALA A 188 -2.43 -1.67 7.78
CA ALA A 188 -1.68 -2.18 8.94
C ALA A 188 -2.29 -1.70 10.27
N ALA A 189 -2.72 -0.44 10.34
CA ALA A 189 -3.26 0.17 11.54
C ALA A 189 -4.69 -0.29 11.87
N GLY A 190 -5.53 -0.47 10.87
CA GLY A 190 -6.97 -0.76 11.06
C GLY A 190 -7.36 -2.23 10.86
N GLY A 191 -6.54 -2.99 10.16
CA GLY A 191 -6.80 -4.39 9.81
C GLY A 191 -7.95 -4.54 8.82
N ASN A 192 -9.19 -4.42 9.28
CA ASN A 192 -10.39 -4.47 8.42
C ASN A 192 -11.11 -3.12 8.41
N LEU A 193 -10.94 -2.39 7.31
CA LEU A 193 -11.52 -1.06 7.13
C LEU A 193 -12.97 -1.07 6.57
N ARG A 194 -13.55 -2.25 6.35
CA ARG A 194 -14.99 -2.35 6.01
C ARG A 194 -15.88 -2.11 7.23
N ASN A 195 -15.38 -2.31 8.44
CA ASN A 195 -16.10 -1.96 9.65
C ASN A 195 -15.69 -0.58 10.16
N GLY A 196 -16.61 0.11 10.82
CA GLY A 196 -16.39 1.49 11.28
C GLY A 196 -15.31 1.62 12.34
N GLU A 197 -15.11 0.62 13.19
CA GLU A 197 -14.10 0.64 14.24
C GLU A 197 -12.68 0.58 13.65
N GLY A 198 -12.42 -0.42 12.80
CA GLY A 198 -11.12 -0.56 12.12
C GLY A 198 -10.80 0.66 11.25
N TRP A 199 -11.81 1.17 10.54
CA TRP A 199 -11.65 2.37 9.73
C TRP A 199 -11.31 3.61 10.58
N ALA A 200 -12.08 3.88 11.62
CA ALA A 200 -11.86 5.02 12.51
C ALA A 200 -10.49 4.92 13.22
N ASN A 201 -10.11 3.71 13.67
CA ASN A 201 -8.80 3.46 14.25
C ASN A 201 -7.67 3.79 13.26
N ALA A 202 -7.75 3.30 12.01
CA ALA A 202 -6.75 3.56 10.99
C ALA A 202 -6.59 5.06 10.72
N VAL A 203 -7.70 5.77 10.49
CA VAL A 203 -7.69 7.20 10.18
C VAL A 203 -7.20 8.02 11.37
N SER A 204 -7.57 7.68 12.61
CA SER A 204 -7.10 8.36 13.81
C SER A 204 -5.61 8.16 14.06
N GLN A 205 -5.08 6.99 13.71
CA GLN A 205 -3.64 6.74 13.77
C GLN A 205 -2.88 7.43 12.64
N PHE A 206 -3.50 7.61 11.48
CA PHE A 206 -2.90 8.33 10.36
C PHE A 206 -2.67 9.80 10.72
N ASN A 207 -3.67 10.46 11.28
CA ASN A 207 -3.54 11.83 11.76
C ASN A 207 -4.36 12.01 13.05
N ARG A 208 -3.67 12.37 14.13
CA ARG A 208 -4.25 12.52 15.49
C ARG A 208 -4.85 13.90 15.74
N THR A 209 -4.94 14.75 14.73
CA THR A 209 -5.59 16.06 14.86
C THR A 209 -7.05 15.89 15.24
N PRO A 210 -7.55 16.57 16.29
CA PRO A 210 -8.95 16.53 16.66
C PRO A 210 -9.87 16.88 15.48
N GLY A 211 -10.90 16.06 15.26
CA GLY A 211 -11.85 16.24 14.17
C GLY A 211 -11.37 15.72 12.80
N PHE A 212 -10.16 15.14 12.71
CA PHE A 212 -9.66 14.62 11.43
C PHE A 212 -10.50 13.43 10.94
N VAL A 213 -10.82 12.49 11.84
CA VAL A 213 -11.63 11.30 11.52
C VAL A 213 -12.99 11.70 10.96
N GLU A 214 -13.67 12.64 11.61
CA GLU A 214 -14.98 13.15 11.22
C GLU A 214 -14.94 13.85 9.85
N LYS A 215 -13.92 14.66 9.62
CA LYS A 215 -13.72 15.35 8.33
C LYS A 215 -13.47 14.34 7.20
N VAL A 216 -12.57 13.37 7.42
CA VAL A 216 -12.30 12.30 6.44
C VAL A 216 -13.56 11.49 6.17
N HIS A 217 -14.34 11.14 7.21
CA HIS A 217 -15.59 10.42 7.04
C HIS A 217 -16.58 11.21 6.19
N ALA A 218 -16.84 12.48 6.56
CA ALA A 218 -17.78 13.33 5.83
C ALA A 218 -17.38 13.46 4.35
N LYS A 219 -16.09 13.69 4.07
CA LYS A 219 -15.59 13.85 2.69
C LYS A 219 -15.63 12.52 1.92
N ALA A 220 -15.22 11.41 2.52
CA ALA A 220 -15.28 10.10 1.87
C ALA A 220 -16.71 9.72 1.46
N MET A 221 -17.71 10.10 2.25
CA MET A 221 -19.12 9.90 1.91
C MET A 221 -19.58 10.71 0.69
N THR A 222 -18.95 11.84 0.38
CA THR A 222 -19.26 12.60 -0.86
C THR A 222 -18.73 11.90 -2.10
N TYR A 223 -17.65 11.16 -1.99
CA TYR A 223 -17.04 10.41 -3.08
C TYR A 223 -17.65 9.01 -3.29
N GLY A 224 -18.31 8.47 -2.30
CA GLY A 224 -18.93 7.14 -2.35
C GLY A 224 -20.38 7.11 -2.88
N ARG A 225 -20.86 8.21 -3.46
CA ARG A 225 -22.25 8.36 -3.97
C ARG A 225 -22.35 7.97 -5.43
#